data_7eb89b76a9f4ef26d69d8efd844acd7f
#
_entry.id   7eb89b76a9f4ef26d69d8efd844acd7f
#
_cell.length_a   1.000
_cell.length_b   1.000
_cell.length_c   1.000
_cell.angle_alpha   90.00
_cell.angle_beta   90.00
_cell.angle_gamma   90.00
#
_symmetry.space_group_name_H-M   'P 1'
#
loop_
_entity.id
_entity.type
_entity.pdbx_description
1 polymer ?
#
loop_
_entity_poly.entity_id
_entity_poly.type
_entity_poly.pdbx_seq_one_letter_code
_entity_poly.pdbx_strand_id
1 'polypeptide(L)' 'HIGKGTKISNCVVLQACDIQEDCELSYVILDKGCTVRQGRRLAGYDSFPIIIRKGSTV' A
#
# COMPACT_ATOMS: atom_id res chain seq x y z
N HIS A 1 0.98 10.50 -0.78
CA HIS A 1 -0.42 10.83 -0.45
C HIS A 1 -1.15 9.60 0.08
N ILE A 2 -1.83 9.78 1.17
CA ILE A 2 -2.66 8.71 1.75
C ILE A 2 -4.09 9.24 1.85
N GLY A 3 -5.01 8.55 1.20
CA GLY A 3 -6.39 8.97 1.14
C GLY A 3 -7.14 8.81 2.46
N LYS A 4 -8.25 9.50 2.56
CA LYS A 4 -9.10 9.51 3.75
C LYS A 4 -9.69 8.12 4.00
N GLY A 5 -9.73 7.71 5.26
CA GLY A 5 -10.30 6.41 5.64
C GLY A 5 -9.37 5.22 5.41
N THR A 6 -8.16 5.45 4.94
CA THR A 6 -7.19 4.39 4.70
C THR A 6 -6.51 3.99 5.99
N LYS A 7 -6.36 2.69 6.19
CA LYS A 7 -5.68 2.11 7.35
C LYS A 7 -4.42 1.40 6.89
N ILE A 8 -3.30 1.76 7.50
CA ILE A 8 -2.00 1.20 7.17
C ILE A 8 -1.35 0.71 8.45
N SER A 9 -0.95 -0.55 8.47
CA SER A 9 -0.23 -1.10 9.62
C SER A 9 0.90 -2.02 9.14
N ASN A 10 2.05 -1.87 9.79
CA ASN A 10 3.24 -2.69 9.50
C ASN A 10 3.63 -2.66 8.02
N CYS A 11 3.56 -1.49 7.41
CA CYS A 11 3.88 -1.31 5.99
C CYS A 11 5.10 -0.44 5.80
N VAL A 12 5.79 -0.64 4.69
CA VAL A 12 6.84 0.26 4.23
C VAL A 12 6.34 0.92 2.95
N VAL A 13 6.26 2.23 2.95
CA VAL A 13 5.79 3.00 1.80
C VAL A 13 6.90 3.94 1.38
N LEU A 14 7.46 3.72 0.21
CA LEU A 14 8.53 4.55 -0.28
C LEU A 14 7.96 5.81 -0.94
N GLN A 15 8.85 6.67 -1.44
CA GLN A 15 8.43 7.99 -1.89
C GLN A 15 7.55 7.96 -3.15
N ALA A 16 6.77 9.02 -3.32
CA ALA A 16 5.91 9.24 -4.49
C ALA A 16 4.82 8.18 -4.66
N CYS A 17 4.42 7.49 -3.59
CA CYS A 17 3.29 6.59 -3.63
C CYS A 17 1.98 7.34 -3.42
N ASP A 18 0.94 6.86 -4.08
CA ASP A 18 -0.41 7.41 -3.94
C ASP A 18 -1.35 6.30 -3.49
N ILE A 19 -1.80 6.39 -2.26
CA ILE A 19 -2.77 5.44 -1.71
C ILE A 19 -4.11 6.17 -1.63
N GLN A 20 -5.08 5.69 -2.38
CA GLN A 20 -6.37 6.36 -2.47
C GLN A 20 -7.22 6.04 -1.23
N GLU A 21 -8.49 6.40 -1.28
CA GLU A 21 -9.34 6.38 -0.10
C GLU A 21 -9.85 4.98 0.25
N ASP A 22 -10.16 4.76 1.52
CA ASP A 22 -10.80 3.55 2.01
C ASP A 22 -10.00 2.27 1.73
N CYS A 23 -8.69 2.37 1.74
CA CYS A 23 -7.82 1.20 1.58
C CYS A 23 -7.44 0.59 2.92
N GLU A 24 -7.11 -0.68 2.93
CA GLU A 24 -6.52 -1.35 4.08
C GLU A 24 -5.26 -2.08 3.65
N LEU A 25 -4.15 -1.73 4.27
CA LEU A 25 -2.86 -2.32 3.96
C LEU A 25 -2.23 -2.86 5.24
N SER A 26 -1.81 -4.12 5.20
CA SER A 26 -1.13 -4.79 6.32
C SER A 26 0.04 -5.58 5.78
N TYR A 27 1.23 -5.37 6.36
CA TYR A 27 2.43 -6.09 5.93
C TYR A 27 2.65 -5.99 4.42
N VAL A 28 2.60 -4.77 3.91
CA VAL A 28 2.78 -4.48 2.48
C VAL A 28 3.96 -3.55 2.32
N ILE A 29 4.81 -3.84 1.35
CA ILE A 29 5.92 -2.98 0.99
C ILE A 29 5.63 -2.38 -0.37
N LEU A 30 5.47 -1.06 -0.42
CA LEU A 30 5.24 -0.33 -1.66
C LEU A 30 6.52 0.36 -2.10
N ASP A 31 7.02 0.00 -3.26
CA ASP A 31 8.18 0.65 -3.83
C ASP A 31 7.79 2.03 -4.40
N LYS A 32 8.74 2.75 -4.94
CA LYS A 32 8.55 4.13 -5.40
C LYS A 32 7.47 4.24 -6.48
N GLY A 33 6.66 5.28 -6.39
CA GLY A 33 5.70 5.60 -7.44
C GLY A 33 4.55 4.64 -7.61
N CYS A 34 4.25 3.84 -6.58
CA CYS A 34 3.13 2.92 -6.63
C CYS A 34 1.81 3.64 -6.39
N THR A 35 0.74 3.11 -6.97
CA THR A 35 -0.62 3.62 -6.76
C THR A 35 -1.49 2.49 -6.25
N VAL A 36 -2.17 2.72 -5.13
CA VAL A 36 -3.19 1.80 -4.60
C VAL A 36 -4.54 2.45 -4.83
N ARG A 37 -5.37 1.80 -5.63
CA ARG A 37 -6.67 2.36 -5.98
C ARG A 37 -7.65 2.29 -4.81
N GLN A 38 -8.67 3.11 -4.89
CA GLN A 38 -9.69 3.23 -3.86
C GLN A 38 -10.31 1.86 -3.50
N GLY A 39 -10.51 1.64 -2.21
CA GLY A 39 -11.21 0.47 -1.72
C GLY A 39 -10.41 -0.84 -1.74
N ARG A 40 -9.12 -0.78 -2.00
CA ARG A 40 -8.29 -1.99 -2.05
C ARG A 40 -7.92 -2.48 -0.66
N ARG A 41 -7.87 -3.78 -0.50
CA ARG A 41 -7.38 -4.41 0.72
C ARG A 41 -6.23 -5.33 0.38
N LEU A 42 -5.08 -5.05 0.97
CA LEU A 42 -3.89 -5.86 0.78
C LEU A 42 -3.40 -6.32 2.14
N ALA A 43 -3.36 -7.62 2.34
CA ALA A 43 -2.96 -8.19 3.61
C ALA A 43 -1.89 -9.25 3.40
N GLY A 44 -0.68 -8.95 3.85
CA GLY A 44 0.40 -9.89 3.89
C GLY A 44 0.56 -10.49 5.28
N TYR A 45 1.70 -11.09 5.53
CA TYR A 45 2.04 -11.66 6.83
C TYR A 45 3.41 -11.16 7.27
N ASP A 46 3.64 -11.17 8.56
CA ASP A 46 4.93 -10.78 9.13
C ASP A 46 6.09 -11.55 8.48
N SER A 47 5.93 -12.85 8.33
CA SER A 47 6.96 -13.69 7.72
C SER A 47 6.95 -13.66 6.20
N PHE A 48 5.94 -13.07 5.58
CA PHE A 48 5.81 -13.07 4.12
C PHE A 48 4.99 -11.88 3.65
N PRO A 49 5.59 -10.68 3.66
CA PRO A 49 4.87 -9.47 3.27
C PRO A 49 4.62 -9.41 1.76
N ILE A 50 3.60 -8.65 1.38
CA ILE A 50 3.32 -8.38 -0.01
C ILE A 50 4.27 -7.29 -0.49
N ILE A 51 4.96 -7.54 -1.59
CA ILE A 51 5.88 -6.57 -2.19
C ILE A 51 5.31 -6.10 -3.51
N ILE A 52 5.07 -4.79 -3.60
CA ILE A 52 4.55 -4.15 -4.80
C ILE A 52 5.69 -3.45 -5.51
N ARG A 53 5.91 -3.79 -6.76
CA ARG A 53 7.03 -3.27 -7.53
C ARG A 53 6.85 -1.79 -7.87
N LYS A 54 7.99 -1.14 -8.07
CA LYS A 54 8.08 0.26 -8.48
C LYS A 54 7.13 0.56 -9.64
N GLY A 55 6.36 1.64 -9.49
CA GLY A 55 5.47 2.13 -10.55
C GLY A 55 4.21 1.32 -10.77
N SER A 56 3.93 0.35 -9.91
CA SER A 56 2.74 -0.51 -10.09
C SER A 56 1.47 0.19 -9.62
N THR A 57 0.36 -0.19 -10.24
CA THR A 57 -0.98 0.23 -9.83
C THR A 57 -1.78 -1.00 -9.43
N VAL A 58 -2.29 -1.00 -8.23
CA VAL A 58 -3.05 -2.14 -7.69
C VAL A 58 -4.42 -1.73 -7.20
#